data_b087decc09949d8c0d24f56184df9abe
#
_entry.id   b087decc09949d8c0d24f56184df9abe
#
_cell.length_a   1.000
_cell.length_b   1.000
_cell.length_c   1.000
_cell.angle_alpha   90.00
_cell.angle_beta   90.00
_cell.angle_gamma   90.00
#
_symmetry.space_group_name_H-M   'P 1'
#
loop_
_entity.id
_entity.type
_entity.pdbx_description
1 polymer ?
#
loop_
_entity_poly.entity_id
_entity_poly.type
_entity_poly.pdbx_seq_one_letter_code
_entity_poly.pdbx_strand_id
1 'polypeptide(L)'
;MRTILLMMCALLCLSAQARKPKGAHLQMEVTACDFGDVPRKGGDLVKEFVFTNDGTTPLVITRIITSCSCIKADFSKRPLTPGASSSIKITYEPHKREAGTFNKVIQVYSNTVEKRHLITLKGNSIESKQ
;
A
#
# COMPACT_ATOMS: atom_id res chain seq x y z
N MET A 1 47.53 10.71 38.91
CA MET A 1 46.26 10.29 39.48
C MET A 1 45.05 11.06 38.99
N ARG A 2 45.20 11.80 37.91
CA ARG A 2 44.10 12.60 37.37
C ARG A 2 43.59 12.12 36.01
N THR A 3 44.11 11.02 35.52
CA THR A 3 43.90 10.58 34.17
C THR A 3 42.93 9.38 34.03
N ILE A 4 42.36 8.92 35.14
CA ILE A 4 41.49 7.72 35.13
C ILE A 4 40.01 8.09 35.04
N LEU A 5 39.68 9.36 35.18
CA LEU A 5 38.28 9.78 35.22
C LEU A 5 37.68 10.17 33.86
N LEU A 6 38.46 10.05 32.81
CA LEU A 6 38.04 10.48 31.47
C LEU A 6 37.67 9.35 30.51
N MET A 7 37.65 8.14 31.00
CA MET A 7 37.40 6.99 30.12
C MET A 7 36.07 6.27 30.35
N MET A 8 35.14 6.90 31.05
CA MET A 8 33.84 6.28 31.26
C MET A 8 32.66 7.05 30.63
N CYS A 9 32.94 7.82 29.61
CA CYS A 9 31.90 8.20 28.65
C CYS A 9 31.96 7.28 27.45
N ALA A 10 32.03 5.97 27.70
CA ALA A 10 31.76 5.01 26.65
C ALA A 10 30.27 5.09 26.37
N LEU A 11 30.01 5.77 25.29
CA LEU A 11 28.80 5.75 24.50
C LEU A 11 28.05 4.44 24.59
N LEU A 12 27.06 4.42 25.45
CA LEU A 12 25.90 3.55 25.22
C LEU A 12 25.08 4.19 24.09
N CYS A 13 25.57 4.07 22.88
CA CYS A 13 24.70 4.13 21.74
C CYS A 13 23.80 2.89 21.80
N LEU A 14 22.75 2.96 22.62
CA LEU A 14 21.63 2.08 22.45
C LEU A 14 21.05 2.41 21.07
N SER A 15 21.53 1.71 20.06
CA SER A 15 20.81 1.62 18.80
C SER A 15 19.50 0.93 19.15
N ALA A 16 18.45 1.73 19.32
CA ALA A 16 17.09 1.22 19.41
C ALA A 16 16.79 0.60 18.05
N GLN A 17 17.09 -0.67 17.90
CA GLN A 17 16.66 -1.43 16.73
C GLN A 17 15.15 -1.59 16.84
N ALA A 18 14.45 -0.93 15.93
CA ALA A 18 13.02 -1.14 15.78
C ALA A 18 12.80 -2.64 15.52
N ARG A 19 12.06 -3.30 16.41
CA ARG A 19 11.72 -4.70 16.25
C ARG A 19 10.77 -4.86 15.08
N LYS A 20 11.10 -5.79 14.18
CA LYS A 20 10.21 -6.15 13.08
C LYS A 20 8.93 -6.78 13.65
N PRO A 21 7.76 -6.49 13.06
CA PRO A 21 6.53 -7.18 13.42
C PRO A 21 6.69 -8.70 13.32
N LYS A 22 6.14 -9.41 14.30
CA LYS A 22 6.18 -10.87 14.34
C LYS A 22 5.20 -11.44 13.31
N GLY A 23 5.67 -12.38 12.48
CA GLY A 23 4.87 -12.95 11.41
C GLY A 23 4.95 -12.11 10.13
N ALA A 24 4.08 -12.39 9.17
CA ALA A 24 3.97 -11.59 7.96
C ALA A 24 3.39 -10.22 8.28
N HIS A 25 3.93 -9.18 7.68
CA HIS A 25 3.42 -7.81 7.86
C HIS A 25 3.47 -7.06 6.54
N LEU A 26 2.37 -6.40 6.20
CA LEU A 26 2.25 -5.63 4.98
C LEU A 26 2.40 -4.15 5.33
N GLN A 27 3.45 -3.54 4.80
CA GLN A 27 3.66 -2.11 4.90
C GLN A 27 3.44 -1.46 3.54
N MET A 28 2.57 -0.47 3.50
CA MET A 28 2.26 0.30 2.30
C MET A 28 2.32 1.78 2.65
N GLU A 29 3.27 2.51 2.07
CA GLU A 29 3.45 3.94 2.36
C GLU A 29 2.33 4.79 1.78
N VAL A 30 1.87 4.44 0.58
CA VAL A 30 0.77 5.12 -0.10
C VAL A 30 -0.43 4.20 -0.15
N THR A 31 -1.50 4.58 0.53
CA THR A 31 -2.73 3.79 0.61
C THR A 31 -3.92 4.49 -0.05
N ALA A 32 -3.72 5.68 -0.59
CA ALA A 32 -4.77 6.45 -1.23
C ALA A 32 -4.24 7.11 -2.49
N CYS A 33 -5.11 7.28 -3.48
CA CYS A 33 -4.80 8.00 -4.70
C CYS A 33 -5.96 8.90 -5.06
N ASP A 34 -5.68 10.18 -5.25
CA ASP A 34 -6.62 11.15 -5.78
C ASP A 34 -6.26 11.44 -7.24
N PHE A 35 -7.12 11.00 -8.15
CA PHE A 35 -6.90 11.22 -9.58
C PHE A 35 -7.29 12.63 -10.04
N GLY A 36 -7.93 13.43 -9.17
CA GLY A 36 -8.44 14.73 -9.56
C GLY A 36 -9.60 14.62 -10.56
N ASP A 37 -9.65 15.55 -11.51
CA ASP A 37 -10.66 15.51 -12.58
C ASP A 37 -10.30 14.46 -13.62
N VAL A 38 -11.21 13.55 -13.88
CA VAL A 38 -11.02 12.39 -14.75
C VAL A 38 -12.03 12.42 -15.87
N PRO A 39 -11.63 12.60 -17.13
CA PRO A 39 -12.55 12.49 -18.25
C PRO A 39 -13.11 11.06 -18.39
N ARG A 40 -14.42 10.92 -18.43
CA ARG A 40 -15.05 9.59 -18.55
C ARG A 40 -14.61 8.84 -19.79
N LYS A 41 -14.37 9.55 -20.87
CA LYS A 41 -13.95 8.97 -22.15
C LYS A 41 -12.44 9.09 -22.40
N GLY A 42 -11.68 9.44 -21.37
CA GLY A 42 -10.23 9.67 -21.49
C GLY A 42 -9.38 8.41 -21.41
N GLY A 43 -10.00 7.26 -21.21
CA GLY A 43 -9.29 5.99 -21.04
C GLY A 43 -9.14 5.58 -19.58
N ASP A 44 -8.55 4.41 -19.39
CA ASP A 44 -8.38 3.83 -18.06
C ASP A 44 -7.25 4.52 -17.30
N LEU A 45 -7.41 4.59 -15.99
CA LEU A 45 -6.38 5.09 -15.07
C LEU A 45 -5.74 3.93 -14.34
N VAL A 46 -4.42 3.94 -14.28
CA VAL A 46 -3.64 2.89 -13.64
C VAL A 46 -2.81 3.48 -12.52
N LYS A 47 -2.86 2.84 -11.37
CA LYS A 47 -2.01 3.18 -10.22
C LYS A 47 -1.44 1.91 -9.61
N GLU A 48 -0.14 1.90 -9.40
CA GLU A 48 0.53 0.83 -8.67
C GLU A 48 0.75 1.24 -7.22
N PHE A 49 0.36 0.34 -6.32
CA PHE A 49 0.58 0.49 -4.88
C PHE A 49 1.67 -0.47 -4.46
N VAL A 50 2.83 0.06 -4.13
CA VAL A 50 3.98 -0.73 -3.69
C VAL A 50 3.81 -1.07 -2.22
N PHE A 51 4.07 -2.31 -1.87
CA PHE A 51 4.07 -2.77 -0.49
C PHE A 51 5.32 -3.60 -0.21
N THR A 52 5.69 -3.65 1.05
CA THR A 52 6.86 -4.39 1.53
C THR A 52 6.42 -5.34 2.64
N ASN A 53 6.97 -6.55 2.62
CA ASN A 53 6.87 -7.43 3.77
C ASN A 53 7.95 -7.05 4.77
N ASP A 54 7.61 -6.25 5.76
CA ASP A 54 8.51 -5.84 6.83
C ASP A 54 8.40 -6.73 8.07
N GLY A 55 7.77 -7.88 7.93
CA GLY A 55 7.65 -8.89 8.98
C GLY A 55 8.79 -9.90 8.98
N THR A 56 8.54 -11.05 9.60
CA THR A 56 9.52 -12.11 9.81
C THR A 56 9.21 -13.40 9.08
N THR A 57 8.01 -13.55 8.51
CA THR A 57 7.59 -14.72 7.74
C THR A 57 7.02 -14.30 6.39
N PRO A 58 6.91 -15.22 5.41
CA PRO A 58 6.41 -14.87 4.09
C PRO A 58 5.00 -14.27 4.11
N LEU A 59 4.80 -13.23 3.31
CA LEU A 59 3.54 -12.52 3.15
C LEU A 59 2.82 -13.06 1.91
N VAL A 60 1.55 -13.40 2.04
CA VAL A 60 0.70 -13.83 0.94
C VAL A 60 -0.54 -12.95 0.87
N ILE A 61 -0.78 -12.34 -0.30
CA ILE A 61 -2.07 -11.72 -0.57
C ILE A 61 -3.02 -12.81 -1.05
N THR A 62 -4.11 -13.00 -0.32
CA THR A 62 -5.06 -14.07 -0.57
C THR A 62 -6.14 -13.68 -1.54
N ARG A 63 -6.62 -12.43 -1.45
CA ARG A 63 -7.64 -11.90 -2.35
C ARG A 63 -7.71 -10.39 -2.24
N ILE A 64 -8.23 -9.76 -3.29
CA ILE A 64 -8.55 -8.33 -3.29
C ILE A 64 -10.01 -8.20 -3.68
N ILE A 65 -10.78 -7.45 -2.89
CA ILE A 65 -12.20 -7.22 -3.12
C ILE A 65 -12.38 -5.75 -3.49
N THR A 66 -13.05 -5.53 -4.61
CA THR A 66 -13.47 -4.20 -5.05
C THR A 66 -14.99 -4.12 -5.02
N SER A 67 -15.51 -2.95 -4.66
CA SER A 67 -16.97 -2.73 -4.60
C SER A 67 -17.58 -2.29 -5.93
N CYS A 68 -16.76 -2.18 -6.96
CA CYS A 68 -17.18 -1.63 -8.27
C CYS A 68 -16.56 -2.46 -9.40
N SER A 69 -17.38 -2.81 -10.39
CA SER A 69 -16.88 -3.42 -11.62
C SER A 69 -16.00 -2.48 -12.45
N CYS A 70 -15.96 -1.20 -12.09
CA CYS A 70 -15.09 -0.19 -12.69
C CYS A 70 -13.64 -0.29 -12.24
N ILE A 71 -13.33 -1.17 -11.30
CA ILE A 71 -11.98 -1.34 -10.73
C ILE A 71 -11.52 -2.77 -10.97
N LYS A 72 -10.31 -2.89 -11.51
CA LYS A 72 -9.60 -4.16 -11.64
C LYS A 72 -8.34 -4.13 -10.78
N ALA A 73 -8.07 -5.23 -10.09
CA ALA A 73 -6.86 -5.40 -9.29
C ALA A 73 -6.03 -6.53 -9.88
N ASP A 74 -4.76 -6.26 -10.10
CA ASP A 74 -3.79 -7.24 -10.59
C ASP A 74 -2.67 -7.37 -9.56
N PHE A 75 -2.47 -8.60 -9.07
CA PHE A 75 -1.55 -8.87 -7.98
C PHE A 75 -1.06 -10.31 -8.02
N SER A 76 0.08 -10.57 -7.37
CA SER A 76 0.63 -11.91 -7.23
C SER A 76 0.15 -12.57 -5.95
N LYS A 77 -0.21 -13.86 -6.03
CA LYS A 77 -0.52 -14.71 -4.87
C LYS A 77 0.71 -15.48 -4.36
N ARG A 78 1.87 -15.23 -4.95
CA ARG A 78 3.11 -15.88 -4.53
C ARG A 78 3.56 -15.34 -3.17
N PRO A 79 4.11 -16.21 -2.31
CA PRO A 79 4.69 -15.74 -1.05
C PRO A 79 5.79 -14.73 -1.29
N LEU A 80 5.74 -13.62 -0.57
CA LEU A 80 6.74 -12.56 -0.59
C LEU A 80 7.63 -12.71 0.64
N THR A 81 8.92 -12.91 0.41
CA THR A 81 9.87 -13.11 1.50
C THR A 81 10.02 -11.87 2.37
N PRO A 82 10.40 -12.01 3.66
CA PRO A 82 10.67 -10.86 4.52
C PRO A 82 11.71 -9.91 3.91
N GLY A 83 11.40 -8.62 3.95
CA GLY A 83 12.24 -7.57 3.37
C GLY A 83 12.01 -7.30 1.89
N ALA A 84 11.28 -8.16 1.19
CA ALA A 84 10.99 -7.98 -0.24
C ALA A 84 9.78 -7.08 -0.45
N SER A 85 9.73 -6.47 -1.62
CA SER A 85 8.64 -5.59 -2.05
C SER A 85 7.96 -6.13 -3.30
N SER A 86 6.69 -5.80 -3.45
CA SER A 86 5.88 -6.10 -4.63
C SER A 86 4.88 -4.97 -4.83
N SER A 87 4.02 -5.09 -5.81
CA SER A 87 3.01 -4.06 -6.09
C SER A 87 1.66 -4.68 -6.42
N ILE A 88 0.62 -3.89 -6.14
CA ILE A 88 -0.75 -4.14 -6.58
C ILE A 88 -1.07 -3.10 -7.63
N LYS A 89 -1.40 -3.57 -8.83
CA LYS A 89 -1.79 -2.70 -9.94
C LYS A 89 -3.30 -2.54 -9.95
N ILE A 90 -3.77 -1.32 -9.76
CA ILE A 90 -5.19 -1.00 -9.76
C ILE A 90 -5.50 -0.23 -11.05
N THR A 91 -6.51 -0.71 -11.78
CA THR A 91 -7.03 -0.05 -12.98
C THR A 91 -8.44 0.44 -12.70
N TYR A 92 -8.67 1.73 -12.88
CA TYR A 92 -9.98 2.36 -12.79
C TYR A 92 -10.49 2.68 -14.19
N GLU A 93 -11.70 2.24 -14.50
CA GLU A 93 -12.34 2.43 -15.80
C GLU A 93 -13.46 3.47 -15.68
N PRO A 94 -13.18 4.77 -15.96
CA PRO A 94 -14.15 5.85 -15.74
C PRO A 94 -15.41 5.71 -16.56
N HIS A 95 -15.31 5.15 -17.77
CA HIS A 95 -16.43 5.00 -18.70
C HIS A 95 -17.54 4.08 -18.18
N LYS A 96 -17.24 3.26 -17.16
CA LYS A 96 -18.21 2.34 -16.55
C LYS A 96 -19.08 3.00 -15.47
N ARG A 97 -18.82 4.27 -15.16
CA ARG A 97 -19.54 5.00 -14.12
C ARG A 97 -20.06 6.33 -14.64
N GLU A 98 -21.05 6.88 -13.95
CA GLU A 98 -21.57 8.21 -14.24
C GLU A 98 -20.59 9.29 -13.80
N ALA A 99 -20.78 10.51 -14.34
CA ALA A 99 -20.00 11.67 -13.91
C ALA A 99 -20.29 12.01 -12.45
N GLY A 100 -19.32 12.60 -11.78
CA GLY A 100 -19.39 13.03 -10.39
C GLY A 100 -18.21 12.58 -9.58
N THR A 101 -18.17 13.03 -8.33
CA THR A 101 -17.14 12.61 -7.39
C THR A 101 -17.29 11.14 -7.04
N PHE A 102 -16.15 10.48 -6.94
CA PHE A 102 -16.10 9.08 -6.51
C PHE A 102 -15.10 8.90 -5.39
N ASN A 103 -15.41 7.96 -4.50
CA ASN A 103 -14.53 7.50 -3.44
C ASN A 103 -14.73 5.99 -3.32
N LYS A 104 -13.73 5.23 -3.75
CA LYS A 104 -13.80 3.77 -3.82
C LYS A 104 -12.78 3.16 -2.88
N VAL A 105 -13.23 2.21 -2.07
CA VAL A 105 -12.39 1.47 -1.14
C VAL A 105 -12.14 0.07 -1.70
N ILE A 106 -10.87 -0.31 -1.72
CA ILE A 106 -10.42 -1.62 -2.15
C ILE A 106 -9.91 -2.36 -0.93
N GLN A 107 -10.37 -3.59 -0.72
CA GLN A 107 -9.97 -4.40 0.43
C GLN A 107 -8.93 -5.42 -0.02
N VAL A 108 -7.75 -5.35 0.57
CA VAL A 108 -6.64 -6.28 0.33
C VAL A 108 -6.58 -7.25 1.50
N TYR A 109 -6.83 -8.53 1.24
CA TYR A 109 -6.74 -9.57 2.24
C TYR A 109 -5.41 -10.29 2.15
N SER A 110 -4.82 -10.57 3.29
CA SER A 110 -3.52 -11.22 3.39
C SER A 110 -3.45 -12.13 4.62
N ASN A 111 -2.35 -12.87 4.74
CA ASN A 111 -2.09 -13.72 5.89
C ASN A 111 -1.48 -12.98 7.08
N THR A 112 -1.60 -11.66 7.12
CA THR A 112 -1.14 -10.84 8.24
C THR A 112 -2.11 -10.89 9.42
N VAL A 113 -1.67 -10.39 10.58
CA VAL A 113 -2.51 -10.32 11.78
C VAL A 113 -3.73 -9.43 11.56
N GLU A 114 -3.55 -8.32 10.87
CA GLU A 114 -4.63 -7.39 10.53
C GLU A 114 -5.64 -7.99 9.55
N LYS A 115 -5.21 -8.99 8.77
CA LYS A 115 -5.98 -9.71 7.74
C LYS A 115 -6.43 -8.85 6.57
N ARG A 116 -6.76 -7.58 6.79
CA ARG A 116 -7.33 -6.69 5.78
C ARG A 116 -6.64 -5.34 5.80
N HIS A 117 -6.28 -4.87 4.62
CA HIS A 117 -5.73 -3.53 4.40
C HIS A 117 -6.61 -2.81 3.38
N LEU A 118 -6.73 -1.50 3.51
CA LEU A 118 -7.61 -0.69 2.67
C LEU A 118 -6.79 0.20 1.76
N ILE A 119 -7.18 0.24 0.48
CA ILE A 119 -6.70 1.22 -0.50
C ILE A 119 -7.89 2.07 -0.91
N THR A 120 -7.70 3.38 -1.00
CA THR A 120 -8.74 4.32 -1.39
C THR A 120 -8.40 4.99 -2.71
N LEU A 121 -9.34 4.96 -3.65
CA LEU A 121 -9.28 5.75 -4.88
C LEU A 121 -10.35 6.81 -4.83
N LYS A 122 -9.98 8.04 -5.16
CA LYS A 122 -10.94 9.13 -5.24
C LYS A 122 -10.65 10.04 -6.42
N GLY A 123 -11.62 10.81 -6.80
CA GLY A 123 -11.52 11.75 -7.91
C GLY A 123 -12.87 12.31 -8.28
N ASN A 124 -12.89 13.06 -9.35
CA ASN A 124 -14.09 13.63 -9.91
C ASN A 124 -14.18 13.26 -11.40
N SER A 125 -15.14 12.41 -11.73
CA SER A 125 -15.37 12.02 -13.12
C SER A 125 -16.16 13.11 -13.85
N ILE A 126 -15.58 13.63 -14.92
CA ILE A 126 -16.19 14.69 -15.72
C ILE A 126 -16.53 14.19 -17.10
N GLU A 127 -17.58 14.78 -17.69
CA GLU A 127 -17.87 14.56 -19.11
C GLU A 127 -16.75 15.17 -19.95
N SER A 128 -16.46 14.55 -21.09
CA SER A 128 -15.42 15.06 -21.98
C SER A 128 -15.71 16.48 -22.40
N LYS A 129 -14.74 17.36 -22.25
CA LYS A 129 -14.81 18.67 -22.90
C LYS A 129 -14.73 18.45 -24.41
N GLN A 130 -15.74 18.91 -25.08
CA GLN A 130 -15.72 19.01 -26.55
C GLN A 130 -14.83 20.18 -26.96
#